data_f0889724ba24e428d5a872dd6cc784a3
#
_entry.id   f0889724ba24e428d5a872dd6cc784a3
#
_cell.length_a   1.000
_cell.length_b   1.000
_cell.length_c   1.000
_cell.angle_alpha   90.00
_cell.angle_beta   90.00
_cell.angle_gamma   90.00
#
_symmetry.space_group_name_H-M   'P 1'
#
loop_
_entity.id
_entity.type
_entity.pdbx_description
1 polymer ?
#
loop_
_entity_poly.entity_id
_entity_poly.type
_entity_poly.pdbx_seq_one_letter_code
_entity_poly.pdbx_strand_id
1 'polypeptide(L)'
;MPTLVMMHGMTGTSEMMRPFAEKILPVGWDLLVPEAPFEHKNRGFTWWRYENDDEPGRRILTPVELADIDASLLKLKQILPDDKLVLGGFSQGGAMAQEL
;
A
#
# COMPACT_ATOMS: atom_id res chain seq x y z
N MET A 1 5.23 20.46 6.33
CA MET A 1 5.93 19.40 7.08
C MET A 1 6.05 18.16 6.23
N PRO A 2 7.19 17.49 6.26
CA PRO A 2 7.29 16.25 5.49
C PRO A 2 6.32 15.18 6.02
N THR A 3 5.91 14.30 5.14
CA THR A 3 4.98 13.22 5.49
C THR A 3 5.60 11.87 5.16
N LEU A 4 5.58 10.96 6.12
CA LEU A 4 5.91 9.56 5.90
C LEU A 4 4.64 8.83 5.52
N VAL A 5 4.64 8.18 4.36
CA VAL A 5 3.50 7.38 3.88
C VAL A 5 3.91 5.92 3.90
N MET A 6 3.25 5.12 4.73
CA MET A 6 3.57 3.70 4.88
C MET A 6 2.38 2.85 4.47
N MET A 7 2.60 1.96 3.51
CA MET A 7 1.56 1.11 2.95
C MET A 7 1.73 -0.34 3.41
N HIS A 8 0.64 -0.91 3.91
CA HIS A 8 0.65 -2.28 4.43
C HIS A 8 0.77 -3.32 3.30
N GLY A 9 1.11 -4.55 3.67
CA GLY A 9 1.15 -5.66 2.72
C GLY A 9 -0.22 -6.28 2.47
N MET A 10 -0.23 -7.30 1.63
CA MET A 10 -1.45 -8.07 1.36
C MET A 10 -1.97 -8.70 2.68
N THR A 11 -3.26 -8.71 2.87
CA THR A 11 -3.96 -9.13 4.10
C THR A 11 -3.74 -8.24 5.30
N GLY A 12 -3.00 -7.13 5.14
CA GLY A 12 -2.80 -6.18 6.22
C GLY A 12 -3.90 -5.13 6.32
N THR A 13 -3.74 -4.27 7.29
CA THR A 13 -4.61 -3.10 7.49
C THR A 13 -3.76 -1.90 7.87
N SER A 14 -4.32 -0.71 7.75
CA SER A 14 -3.63 0.49 8.23
C SER A 14 -3.36 0.40 9.73
N GLU A 15 -4.30 -0.16 10.48
CA GLU A 15 -4.17 -0.32 11.93
C GLU A 15 -2.97 -1.22 12.28
N MET A 16 -2.75 -2.30 11.54
CA MET A 16 -1.62 -3.21 11.77
C MET A 16 -0.29 -2.56 11.40
N MET A 17 -0.27 -1.72 10.37
CA MET A 17 0.95 -1.07 9.92
C MET A 17 1.35 0.11 10.80
N ARG A 18 0.39 0.77 11.42
CA ARG A 18 0.63 2.01 12.17
C ARG A 18 1.67 1.88 13.27
N PRO A 19 1.66 0.84 14.14
CA PRO A 19 2.69 0.75 15.19
C PRO A 19 4.10 0.68 14.64
N PHE A 20 4.30 -0.04 13.53
CA PHE A 20 5.60 -0.10 12.88
C PHE A 20 5.99 1.26 12.30
N ALA A 21 5.06 1.91 11.62
CA ALA A 21 5.31 3.23 11.02
C ALA A 21 5.65 4.27 12.07
N GLU A 22 4.97 4.24 13.21
CA GLU A 22 5.23 5.18 14.30
C GLU A 22 6.63 5.02 14.89
N LYS A 23 7.17 3.80 14.90
CA LYS A 23 8.51 3.54 15.41
C LYS A 23 9.60 4.17 14.55
N ILE A 24 9.37 4.32 13.26
CA ILE A 24 10.37 4.88 12.34
C ILE A 24 10.07 6.31 11.94
N LEU A 25 8.97 6.88 12.45
CA LEU A 25 8.55 8.23 12.11
C LEU A 25 9.51 9.26 12.72
N PRO A 26 10.15 10.11 11.89
CA PRO A 26 10.98 11.17 12.43
C PRO A 26 10.18 12.20 13.21
N VAL A 27 10.82 12.82 14.21
CA VAL A 27 10.19 13.88 14.98
C VAL A 27 9.83 15.05 14.07
N GLY A 28 8.61 15.55 14.22
CA GLY A 28 8.13 16.68 13.43
C GLY A 28 7.57 16.32 12.07
N TRP A 29 7.51 15.02 11.73
CA TRP A 29 6.93 14.55 10.47
C TRP A 29 5.48 14.13 10.69
N ASP A 30 4.67 14.32 9.65
CA ASP A 30 3.32 13.75 9.62
C ASP A 30 3.37 12.30 9.18
N LEU A 31 2.37 11.52 9.60
CA LEU A 31 2.25 10.12 9.24
C LEU A 31 0.93 9.86 8.53
N LEU A 32 1.01 9.19 7.38
CA LEU A 32 -0.15 8.71 6.64
C LEU A 32 0.00 7.21 6.42
N VAL A 33 -0.97 6.45 6.89
CA VAL A 33 -0.98 4.99 6.73
C VAL A 33 -2.27 4.62 6.01
N PRO A 34 -2.28 4.70 4.66
CA PRO A 34 -3.50 4.42 3.90
C PRO A 34 -3.83 2.93 3.92
N GLU A 35 -5.12 2.64 3.81
CA GLU A 35 -5.60 1.27 3.72
C GLU A 35 -5.92 0.95 2.26
N ALA A 36 -5.54 -0.24 1.82
CA ALA A 36 -5.78 -0.70 0.47
C ALA A 36 -7.28 -0.76 0.18
N PRO A 37 -7.71 -0.52 -1.07
CA PRO A 37 -9.12 -0.37 -1.40
C PRO A 37 -9.90 -1.68 -1.54
N PHE A 38 -9.23 -2.83 -1.69
CA PHE A 38 -9.89 -4.10 -1.94
C PHE A 38 -9.83 -5.00 -0.73
N GLU A 39 -10.95 -5.60 -0.36
CA GLU A 39 -10.96 -6.59 0.70
C GLU A 39 -10.31 -7.89 0.21
N HIS A 40 -9.47 -8.48 1.06
CA HIS A 40 -8.89 -9.79 0.79
C HIS A 40 -9.86 -10.88 1.23
N LYS A 41 -9.97 -11.95 0.46
CA LYS A 41 -10.93 -13.02 0.71
C LYS A 41 -10.74 -13.72 2.06
N ASN A 42 -9.52 -13.72 2.60
CA ASN A 42 -9.24 -14.36 3.88
C ASN A 42 -9.36 -13.38 5.04
N ARG A 43 -8.72 -12.23 4.93
CA ARG A 43 -8.75 -11.16 5.94
C ARG A 43 -8.05 -9.92 5.42
N GLY A 44 -8.34 -8.78 6.04
CA GLY A 44 -7.66 -7.54 5.73
C GLY A 44 -7.91 -7.05 4.31
N PHE A 45 -6.96 -6.30 3.80
CA PHE A 45 -7.10 -5.62 2.52
C PHE A 45 -5.92 -5.90 1.62
N THR A 46 -6.11 -5.62 0.33
CA THR A 46 -5.07 -5.84 -0.68
C THR A 46 -5.07 -4.70 -1.69
N TRP A 47 -3.89 -4.35 -2.19
CA TRP A 47 -3.74 -3.30 -3.20
C TRP A 47 -4.14 -3.79 -4.59
N TRP A 48 -3.97 -5.09 -4.85
CA TRP A 48 -4.53 -5.76 -6.03
C TRP A 48 -4.90 -7.19 -5.66
N ARG A 49 -5.93 -7.69 -6.33
CA ARG A 49 -6.46 -9.05 -6.07
C ARG A 49 -5.82 -10.02 -7.06
N TYR A 50 -5.18 -11.05 -6.54
CA TYR A 50 -4.61 -12.09 -7.39
C TYR A 50 -5.74 -12.91 -8.02
N GLU A 51 -5.68 -13.12 -9.35
CA GLU A 51 -6.62 -13.99 -10.03
C GLU A 51 -6.36 -15.45 -9.74
N ASN A 52 -5.09 -15.80 -9.47
CA ASN A 52 -4.69 -17.18 -9.25
C ASN A 52 -3.73 -17.24 -8.06
N ASP A 53 -4.29 -17.57 -6.90
CA ASP A 53 -3.54 -17.68 -5.65
C ASP A 53 -2.63 -18.91 -5.62
N ASP A 54 -2.83 -19.85 -6.58
CA ASP A 54 -2.10 -21.11 -6.58
C ASP A 54 -0.71 -20.99 -7.21
N GLU A 55 -0.35 -19.82 -7.71
CA GLU A 55 0.93 -19.58 -8.35
C GLU A 55 1.74 -18.51 -7.60
N PRO A 56 2.20 -18.82 -6.37
CA PRO A 56 3.02 -17.86 -5.64
C PRO A 56 4.33 -17.62 -6.39
N GLY A 57 4.77 -16.37 -6.42
CA GLY A 57 5.99 -16.00 -7.11
C GLY A 57 5.85 -15.75 -8.60
N ARG A 58 4.64 -15.81 -9.13
CA ARG A 58 4.38 -15.42 -10.52
C ARG A 58 4.78 -13.96 -10.73
N ARG A 59 5.60 -13.72 -11.76
CA ARG A 59 6.16 -12.39 -12.04
C ARG A 59 5.33 -11.56 -13.01
N ILE A 60 4.47 -12.22 -13.80
CA ILE A 60 3.65 -11.54 -14.80
C ILE A 60 2.25 -11.36 -14.22
N LEU A 61 1.83 -10.12 -14.13
CA LEU A 61 0.51 -9.77 -13.64
C LEU A 61 -0.51 -9.84 -14.76
N THR A 62 -1.72 -10.30 -14.44
CA THR A 62 -2.80 -10.33 -15.40
C THR A 62 -3.35 -8.92 -15.66
N PRO A 63 -4.09 -8.70 -16.77
CA PRO A 63 -4.72 -7.41 -17.01
C PRO A 63 -5.66 -6.97 -15.88
N VAL A 64 -6.35 -7.91 -15.23
CA VAL A 64 -7.22 -7.59 -14.10
C VAL A 64 -6.40 -7.11 -12.90
N GLU A 65 -5.29 -7.78 -12.63
CA GLU A 65 -4.40 -7.37 -11.54
C GLU A 65 -3.79 -5.99 -11.81
N LEU A 66 -3.40 -5.71 -13.05
CA LEU A 66 -2.89 -4.40 -13.43
C LEU A 66 -3.95 -3.31 -13.28
N ALA A 67 -5.19 -3.61 -13.60
CA ALA A 67 -6.30 -2.68 -13.42
C ALA A 67 -6.51 -2.36 -11.94
N ASP A 68 -6.40 -3.36 -11.07
CA ASP A 68 -6.48 -3.14 -9.62
C ASP A 68 -5.36 -2.22 -9.13
N ILE A 69 -4.13 -2.43 -9.62
CA ILE A 69 -2.99 -1.59 -9.28
C ILE A 69 -3.25 -0.14 -9.70
N ASP A 70 -3.73 0.06 -10.92
CA ASP A 70 -4.05 1.40 -11.41
C ASP A 70 -5.12 2.08 -10.54
N ALA A 71 -6.15 1.35 -10.15
CA ALA A 71 -7.20 1.87 -9.27
C ALA A 71 -6.64 2.25 -7.91
N SER A 72 -5.77 1.43 -7.34
CA SER A 72 -5.13 1.71 -6.06
C SER A 72 -4.22 2.93 -6.14
N LEU A 73 -3.45 3.05 -7.24
CA LEU A 73 -2.58 4.21 -7.46
C LEU A 73 -3.40 5.49 -7.56
N LEU A 74 -4.50 5.46 -8.29
CA LEU A 74 -5.37 6.63 -8.43
C LEU A 74 -5.91 7.06 -7.07
N LYS A 75 -6.38 6.10 -6.28
CA LYS A 75 -6.92 6.39 -4.95
C LYS A 75 -5.86 6.96 -4.02
N LEU A 76 -4.64 6.40 -4.05
CA LEU A 76 -3.53 6.91 -3.27
C LEU A 76 -3.18 8.34 -3.65
N LYS A 77 -3.11 8.63 -4.96
CA LYS A 77 -2.81 9.98 -5.43
C LYS A 77 -3.83 11.00 -4.98
N GLN A 78 -5.09 10.59 -4.80
CA GLN A 78 -6.14 11.49 -4.33
C GLN A 78 -5.98 11.88 -2.86
N ILE A 79 -5.36 11.03 -2.05
CA ILE A 79 -5.22 11.28 -0.61
C ILE A 79 -3.84 11.77 -0.19
N LEU A 80 -2.85 11.70 -1.10
CA LEU A 80 -1.49 12.14 -0.77
C LEU A 80 -1.47 13.66 -0.61
N PRO A 81 -0.84 14.17 0.46
CA PRO A 81 -0.73 15.61 0.64
C PRO A 81 0.22 16.22 -0.38
N ASP A 82 0.03 17.50 -0.66
CA ASP A 82 0.90 18.26 -1.55
C ASP A 82 2.09 18.79 -0.75
N ASP A 83 2.94 17.87 -0.32
CA ASP A 83 4.06 18.15 0.57
C ASP A 83 5.21 17.22 0.21
N LYS A 84 6.32 17.40 0.89
CA LYS A 84 7.46 16.50 0.73
C LYS A 84 7.09 15.13 1.31
N LEU A 85 7.24 14.08 0.49
CA LEU A 85 6.82 12.74 0.87
C LEU A 85 8.01 11.79 0.90
N VAL A 86 7.99 10.89 1.88
CA VAL A 86 8.82 9.68 1.86
C VAL A 86 7.85 8.51 1.85
N LEU A 87 7.97 7.67 0.84
CA LEU A 87 7.07 6.54 0.62
C LEU A 87 7.75 5.25 1.02
N GLY A 88 7.06 4.44 1.78
CA GLY A 88 7.54 3.13 2.16
C GLY A 88 6.40 2.13 2.19
N GLY A 89 6.76 0.86 2.30
CA GLY A 89 5.75 -0.18 2.37
C GLY A 89 6.36 -1.53 2.62
N PHE A 90 5.50 -2.47 2.98
CA PHE A 90 5.89 -3.84 3.24
C PHE A 90 5.29 -4.74 2.17
N SER A 91 6.11 -5.58 1.52
CA SER A 91 5.67 -6.53 0.51
C SER A 91 4.89 -5.84 -0.61
N GLN A 92 3.60 -6.14 -0.79
CA GLN A 92 2.74 -5.53 -1.79
C GLN A 92 2.72 -4.00 -1.65
N GLY A 93 2.70 -3.49 -0.41
CA GLY A 93 2.76 -2.06 -0.15
C GLY A 93 4.07 -1.43 -0.64
N GLY A 94 5.19 -2.15 -0.53
CA GLY A 94 6.47 -1.69 -1.07
C GLY A 94 6.43 -1.55 -2.58
N ALA A 95 5.79 -2.49 -3.28
CA ALA A 95 5.61 -2.39 -4.73
C ALA A 95 4.77 -1.17 -5.11
N MET A 96 3.71 -0.88 -4.34
CA MET A 96 2.89 0.30 -4.56
C MET A 96 3.68 1.59 -4.36
N ALA A 97 4.57 1.62 -3.36
CA ALA A 97 5.41 2.78 -3.11
C ALA A 97 6.32 3.10 -4.30
N GLN A 98 6.85 2.07 -4.96
CA GLN A 98 7.71 2.25 -6.13
C GLN A 98 6.95 2.81 -7.33
N GLU A 99 5.66 2.50 -7.45
CA GLU A 99 4.84 2.95 -8.57
C GLU A 99 4.31 4.37 -8.40
N LEU A 100 4.32 4.89 -7.18
CA LEU A 100 3.92 6.27 -6.92
C LEU A 100 5.04 7.29 -7.28
#